data_f23e04aa2db07ff026d8cf77cc9f17dd
#
_entry.id   f23e04aa2db07ff026d8cf77cc9f17dd
#
_cell.length_a   1.000
_cell.length_b   1.000
_cell.length_c   1.000
_cell.angle_alpha   90.00
_cell.angle_beta   90.00
_cell.angle_gamma   90.00
#
_symmetry.space_group_name_H-M   'P 1'
#
loop_
_entity.id
_entity.type
_entity.pdbx_description
1 polymer ?
#
loop_
_entity_poly.entity_id
_entity_poly.type
_entity_poly.pdbx_seq_one_letter_code
_entity_poly.pdbx_strand_id
1 'polypeptide(L)'
;MAENTIKRGRPKGSTNKPKNTGGLQVLKMSKDIEGAALTKPNASYGFVNWGYKNDYPLSLLSLYQESPTHHSCISFEVQGTIGGGIDYEAMRQDGTQLYPNYAQSYDELLRSIALDYFLYGSYAIEIIKNKDNKTFSFWHVDLSKVRWTEYDEDGQITKYAISKDWKNLSQNPPIFLDAFDMRDENVIKQGIPYLYVYRPYSPTMDYYTSPSYVAAIKAIQAEIEYINYDLKTTVNNFIPAGMLILNQVETDEERNKIIQNVQNMFTGSENANSVMVSFRSNVEETKPEFVPFQASQGNVNLYDSANQRNINRILAAHQIPNASLIGMPDVNGTGFASEADKLEVAYNLWNLLTGNYHRDCIVGTINSMFRLNGVDVELVLKPLRFSTSQDSDNGESADKQQDTDVDNIEEKVEE
;
A
#
# COMPACT_ATOMS: atom_id res chain seq x y z
N MET A 1 45.33 20.91 58.96
CA MET A 1 44.01 20.40 59.42
C MET A 1 43.24 20.04 58.20
N ALA A 2 43.08 18.74 57.90
CA ALA A 2 42.34 18.23 56.73
C ALA A 2 41.03 17.61 57.24
N GLU A 3 39.92 18.18 56.82
CA GLU A 3 38.60 17.69 57.15
C GLU A 3 38.28 16.48 56.31
N ASN A 4 38.03 15.35 56.95
CA ASN A 4 37.55 14.10 56.37
C ASN A 4 36.03 14.17 56.15
N THR A 5 35.61 14.31 54.91
CA THR A 5 34.20 14.21 54.54
C THR A 5 33.84 12.74 54.34
N ILE A 6 33.11 12.17 55.28
CA ILE A 6 32.58 10.80 55.26
C ILE A 6 31.43 10.74 54.20
N LYS A 7 31.65 10.07 53.06
CA LYS A 7 30.60 9.69 52.13
C LYS A 7 29.74 8.58 52.76
N ARG A 8 28.50 8.91 53.17
CA ARG A 8 27.50 7.93 53.56
C ARG A 8 27.05 7.12 52.34
N GLY A 9 27.50 5.88 52.24
CA GLY A 9 27.04 4.91 51.28
C GLY A 9 25.62 4.47 51.60
N ARG A 10 24.81 4.31 50.55
CA ARG A 10 23.42 3.78 50.58
C ARG A 10 23.45 2.34 51.09
N PRO A 11 22.56 1.92 52.04
CA PRO A 11 22.54 0.54 52.52
C PRO A 11 22.25 -0.46 51.39
N LYS A 12 23.07 -1.51 51.28
CA LYS A 12 22.79 -2.68 50.42
C LYS A 12 21.56 -3.42 50.96
N GLY A 13 20.47 -3.43 50.20
CA GLY A 13 19.31 -4.25 50.57
C GLY A 13 17.90 -3.68 50.27
N SER A 14 17.80 -2.47 49.73
CA SER A 14 16.49 -1.94 49.32
C SER A 14 16.19 -2.33 47.86
N THR A 15 15.61 -3.48 47.64
CA THR A 15 14.92 -3.80 46.40
C THR A 15 13.62 -3.02 46.38
N ASN A 16 13.56 -1.93 45.59
CA ASN A 16 12.30 -1.30 45.26
C ASN A 16 11.47 -2.30 44.42
N LYS A 17 10.67 -3.09 45.09
CA LYS A 17 9.54 -3.75 44.42
C LYS A 17 8.64 -2.61 43.92
N PRO A 18 8.24 -2.58 42.64
CA PRO A 18 7.27 -1.62 42.18
C PRO A 18 5.99 -1.84 42.99
N LYS A 19 5.52 -0.81 43.67
CA LYS A 19 4.19 -0.79 44.27
C LYS A 19 3.19 -0.96 43.13
N ASN A 20 2.49 -2.07 43.15
CA ASN A 20 1.37 -2.35 42.27
C ASN A 20 0.24 -1.36 42.64
N THR A 21 0.34 -0.13 42.18
CA THR A 21 -0.78 0.80 42.16
C THR A 21 -1.63 0.35 40.99
N GLY A 22 -2.79 -0.24 41.28
CA GLY A 22 -3.81 -0.60 40.28
C GLY A 22 -4.34 0.63 39.56
N GLY A 23 -3.51 1.21 38.71
CA GLY A 23 -3.87 2.25 37.76
C GLY A 23 -4.07 1.59 36.40
N LEU A 24 -5.17 1.90 35.74
CA LEU A 24 -5.40 1.58 34.36
C LEU A 24 -4.17 2.03 33.54
N GLN A 25 -3.33 1.10 33.13
CA GLN A 25 -2.31 1.35 32.14
C GLN A 25 -2.98 1.33 30.78
N VAL A 26 -3.15 2.49 30.19
CA VAL A 26 -3.51 2.60 28.77
C VAL A 26 -2.29 2.11 27.98
N LEU A 27 -2.33 0.87 27.54
CA LEU A 27 -1.35 0.34 26.61
C LEU A 27 -1.57 1.04 25.25
N LYS A 28 -0.62 1.86 24.81
CA LYS A 28 -0.57 2.35 23.45
C LYS A 28 -0.34 1.14 22.54
N MET A 29 -1.38 0.69 21.84
CA MET A 29 -1.32 -0.47 20.96
C MET A 29 -1.05 -0.12 19.49
N SER A 30 -0.92 1.15 19.13
CA SER A 30 -0.57 1.57 17.77
C SER A 30 0.95 1.68 17.63
N LYS A 31 1.52 0.94 16.69
CA LYS A 31 2.85 1.23 16.16
C LYS A 31 2.72 2.47 15.28
N ASP A 32 3.18 3.62 15.77
CA ASP A 32 3.33 4.78 14.91
C ASP A 32 4.32 4.42 13.80
N ILE A 33 3.93 4.59 12.53
CA ILE A 33 4.87 4.48 11.41
C ILE A 33 5.79 5.69 11.50
N GLU A 34 7.06 5.43 11.79
CA GLU A 34 8.09 6.45 11.83
C GLU A 34 8.26 7.06 10.44
N GLY A 35 8.27 8.38 10.35
CA GLY A 35 8.33 9.08 9.08
C GLY A 35 9.63 8.79 8.30
N ALA A 36 9.53 8.83 6.98
CA ALA A 36 10.66 8.63 6.06
C ALA A 36 11.81 9.63 6.26
N ALA A 37 11.53 10.78 6.87
CA ALA A 37 12.54 11.82 7.17
C ALA A 37 13.58 11.38 8.21
N LEU A 38 13.30 10.35 9.02
CA LEU A 38 14.22 9.83 10.02
C LEU A 38 15.24 8.87 9.38
N THR A 39 16.04 9.40 8.48
CA THR A 39 17.11 8.64 7.82
C THR A 39 18.41 8.73 8.61
N LYS A 40 19.17 7.64 8.67
CA LYS A 40 20.52 7.62 9.26
C LYS A 40 21.46 6.81 8.39
N PRO A 41 22.67 7.36 8.11
CA PRO A 41 23.72 6.58 7.46
C PRO A 41 24.06 5.33 8.28
N ASN A 42 24.20 4.21 7.60
CA ASN A 42 24.71 2.97 8.19
C ASN A 42 26.19 2.83 7.85
N ALA A 43 27.03 3.37 8.73
CA ALA A 43 28.48 3.41 8.52
C ALA A 43 29.11 2.02 8.34
N SER A 44 28.49 0.96 8.85
CA SER A 44 29.03 -0.41 8.72
C SER A 44 28.83 -1.00 7.31
N TYR A 45 27.83 -0.54 6.56
CA TYR A 45 27.47 -1.11 5.27
C TYR A 45 27.47 -0.11 4.11
N GLY A 46 27.69 1.19 4.36
CA GLY A 46 27.85 2.22 3.33
C GLY A 46 26.55 2.62 2.62
N PHE A 47 25.39 2.45 3.24
CA PHE A 47 24.11 2.92 2.74
C PHE A 47 23.36 3.74 3.79
N VAL A 48 22.31 4.45 3.37
CA VAL A 48 21.44 5.25 4.25
C VAL A 48 20.18 4.44 4.56
N ASN A 49 19.82 4.32 5.85
CA ASN A 49 18.60 3.65 6.25
C ASN A 49 17.37 4.40 5.75
N TRP A 50 16.36 3.69 5.27
CA TRP A 50 15.07 4.28 4.92
C TRP A 50 14.10 4.15 6.11
N GLY A 51 13.93 5.27 6.84
CA GLY A 51 13.32 5.31 8.16
C GLY A 51 14.30 4.87 9.27
N TYR A 52 13.88 5.04 10.52
CA TYR A 52 14.75 4.79 11.67
C TYR A 52 15.27 3.35 11.78
N LYS A 53 14.41 2.37 11.47
CA LYS A 53 14.74 0.92 11.51
C LYS A 53 15.05 0.31 10.15
N ASN A 54 15.18 1.13 9.13
CA ASN A 54 15.35 0.69 7.75
C ASN A 54 14.19 -0.18 7.21
N ASP A 55 12.99 -0.02 7.74
CA ASP A 55 11.80 -0.80 7.42
C ASP A 55 10.63 0.04 6.88
N TYR A 56 10.84 1.34 6.64
CA TYR A 56 9.78 2.23 6.15
C TYR A 56 9.09 1.74 4.87
N PRO A 57 9.79 1.25 3.81
CA PRO A 57 9.12 0.72 2.62
C PRO A 57 8.25 -0.50 2.93
N LEU A 58 8.69 -1.37 3.84
CA LEU A 58 7.90 -2.53 4.26
C LEU A 58 6.65 -2.12 5.05
N SER A 59 6.76 -1.02 5.82
CA SER A 59 5.60 -0.45 6.51
C SER A 59 4.57 0.10 5.53
N LEU A 60 5.00 0.78 4.46
CA LEU A 60 4.10 1.25 3.38
C LEU A 60 3.45 0.08 2.64
N LEU A 61 4.21 -0.97 2.35
CA LEU A 61 3.70 -2.18 1.73
C LEU A 61 2.64 -2.88 2.60
N SER A 62 2.86 -2.95 3.92
CA SER A 62 1.87 -3.48 4.88
C SER A 62 0.57 -2.68 4.85
N LEU A 63 0.64 -1.34 4.81
CA LEU A 63 -0.55 -0.49 4.66
C LEU A 63 -1.33 -0.80 3.38
N TYR A 64 -0.62 -0.94 2.26
CA TYR A 64 -1.20 -1.29 0.97
C TYR A 64 -1.88 -2.66 0.97
N GLN A 65 -1.28 -3.64 1.65
CA GLN A 65 -1.81 -5.01 1.72
C GLN A 65 -2.97 -5.18 2.70
N GLU A 66 -3.03 -4.36 3.76
CA GLU A 66 -3.98 -4.53 4.86
C GLU A 66 -5.19 -3.59 4.79
N SER A 67 -5.09 -2.44 4.12
CA SER A 67 -6.19 -1.48 3.98
C SER A 67 -6.87 -1.62 2.61
N PRO A 68 -8.14 -2.08 2.55
CA PRO A 68 -8.87 -2.24 1.29
C PRO A 68 -9.06 -0.92 0.53
N THR A 69 -9.38 0.16 1.25
CA THR A 69 -9.58 1.48 0.63
C THR A 69 -8.27 2.00 0.04
N HIS A 70 -7.17 1.94 0.78
CA HIS A 70 -5.86 2.38 0.30
C HIS A 70 -5.37 1.53 -0.89
N HIS A 71 -5.55 0.21 -0.83
CA HIS A 71 -5.24 -0.70 -1.95
C HIS A 71 -6.00 -0.31 -3.23
N SER A 72 -7.30 -0.06 -3.11
CA SER A 72 -8.14 0.32 -4.23
C SER A 72 -7.76 1.69 -4.80
N CYS A 73 -7.37 2.65 -3.95
CA CYS A 73 -6.88 3.95 -4.38
C CYS A 73 -5.59 3.83 -5.20
N ILE A 74 -4.57 3.11 -4.70
CA ILE A 74 -3.32 2.86 -5.43
C ILE A 74 -3.60 2.14 -6.75
N SER A 75 -4.47 1.12 -6.74
CA SER A 75 -4.83 0.37 -7.95
C SER A 75 -5.49 1.25 -9.00
N PHE A 76 -6.37 2.17 -8.58
CA PHE A 76 -6.99 3.15 -9.45
C PHE A 76 -5.95 4.15 -10.00
N GLU A 77 -5.07 4.70 -9.17
CA GLU A 77 -4.03 5.64 -9.59
C GLU A 77 -3.10 5.00 -10.64
N VAL A 78 -2.69 3.76 -10.43
CA VAL A 78 -1.90 2.99 -11.42
C VAL A 78 -2.68 2.84 -12.73
N GLN A 79 -3.91 2.32 -12.66
CA GLN A 79 -4.71 2.08 -13.85
C GLN A 79 -5.11 3.37 -14.56
N GLY A 80 -5.47 4.42 -13.83
CA GLY A 80 -5.82 5.74 -14.35
C GLY A 80 -4.65 6.43 -15.06
N THR A 81 -3.43 6.26 -14.53
CA THR A 81 -2.21 6.81 -15.11
C THR A 81 -1.83 6.10 -16.41
N ILE A 82 -1.91 4.76 -16.45
CA ILE A 82 -1.52 3.94 -17.61
C ILE A 82 -2.64 3.93 -18.67
N GLY A 83 -3.87 4.17 -18.28
CA GLY A 83 -5.02 4.09 -19.18
C GLY A 83 -5.27 2.67 -19.69
N GLY A 84 -5.55 2.54 -20.98
CA GLY A 84 -5.73 1.26 -21.67
C GLY A 84 -4.42 0.54 -22.03
N GLY A 85 -3.27 1.01 -21.52
CA GLY A 85 -1.95 0.50 -21.87
C GLY A 85 -1.34 1.24 -23.07
N ILE A 86 -0.26 0.71 -23.61
CA ILE A 86 0.49 1.34 -24.70
C ILE A 86 -0.24 1.15 -26.04
N ASP A 87 -0.31 2.22 -26.81
CA ASP A 87 -0.83 2.19 -28.18
C ASP A 87 0.31 1.86 -29.17
N TYR A 88 0.61 0.59 -29.28
CA TYR A 88 1.66 0.11 -30.20
C TYR A 88 1.32 0.39 -31.67
N GLU A 89 0.06 0.54 -32.02
CA GLU A 89 -0.36 0.84 -33.40
C GLU A 89 -0.07 2.31 -33.75
N ALA A 90 -0.40 3.22 -32.83
CA ALA A 90 -0.06 4.64 -32.98
C ALA A 90 1.45 4.88 -33.03
N MET A 91 2.24 4.04 -32.33
CA MET A 91 3.71 4.12 -32.26
C MET A 91 4.43 3.46 -33.43
N ARG A 92 3.78 2.53 -34.15
CA ARG A 92 4.38 1.79 -35.28
C ARG A 92 4.45 2.66 -36.54
N GLN A 93 5.49 3.49 -36.63
CA GLN A 93 5.82 4.13 -37.90
C GLN A 93 6.68 3.25 -38.82
N ASP A 94 7.47 2.30 -38.26
CA ASP A 94 8.44 1.49 -39.00
C ASP A 94 8.45 0.00 -38.66
N GLY A 95 7.41 -0.57 -38.03
CA GLY A 95 7.35 -1.99 -37.68
C GLY A 95 8.33 -2.44 -36.59
N THR A 96 8.95 -1.51 -35.88
CA THR A 96 9.93 -1.81 -34.82
C THR A 96 9.19 -2.30 -33.59
N GLN A 97 9.45 -3.53 -33.18
CA GLN A 97 8.92 -4.11 -31.98
C GLN A 97 9.72 -3.61 -30.78
N LEU A 98 9.11 -2.84 -29.91
CA LEU A 98 9.74 -2.26 -28.74
C LEU A 98 9.55 -3.18 -27.52
N TYR A 99 10.67 -3.77 -27.05
CA TYR A 99 10.70 -4.54 -25.80
C TYR A 99 11.76 -3.96 -24.87
N PRO A 100 11.47 -3.80 -23.57
CA PRO A 100 12.46 -3.32 -22.60
C PRO A 100 13.57 -4.34 -22.36
N ASN A 101 13.24 -5.63 -22.44
CA ASN A 101 14.13 -6.76 -22.25
C ASN A 101 13.53 -8.03 -22.91
N TYR A 102 14.23 -9.17 -22.80
CA TYR A 102 13.80 -10.44 -23.42
C TYR A 102 12.59 -11.12 -22.73
N ALA A 103 12.18 -10.66 -21.52
CA ALA A 103 11.19 -11.35 -20.70
C ALA A 103 9.91 -10.55 -20.48
N GLN A 104 9.91 -9.24 -20.71
CA GLN A 104 8.81 -8.35 -20.38
C GLN A 104 8.41 -7.46 -21.56
N SER A 105 7.14 -7.07 -21.59
CA SER A 105 6.65 -5.99 -22.43
C SER A 105 6.84 -4.63 -21.74
N TYR A 106 6.77 -3.53 -22.52
CA TYR A 106 6.76 -2.20 -21.92
C TYR A 106 5.51 -1.94 -21.08
N ASP A 107 4.36 -2.59 -21.37
CA ASP A 107 3.16 -2.51 -20.53
C ASP A 107 3.40 -3.08 -19.13
N GLU A 108 4.09 -4.22 -19.03
CA GLU A 108 4.43 -4.84 -17.74
C GLU A 108 5.44 -3.99 -16.97
N LEU A 109 6.46 -3.47 -17.65
CA LEU A 109 7.44 -2.56 -17.06
C LEU A 109 6.74 -1.29 -16.54
N LEU A 110 5.88 -0.68 -17.35
CA LEU A 110 5.13 0.53 -17.03
C LEU A 110 4.24 0.35 -15.79
N ARG A 111 3.53 -0.80 -15.69
CA ARG A 111 2.69 -1.13 -14.53
C ARG A 111 3.52 -1.29 -13.26
N SER A 112 4.68 -1.94 -13.35
CA SER A 112 5.57 -2.14 -12.21
C SER A 112 6.16 -0.82 -11.71
N ILE A 113 6.59 0.06 -12.63
CA ILE A 113 7.08 1.41 -12.33
C ILE A 113 5.99 2.26 -11.69
N ALA A 114 4.77 2.24 -12.25
CA ALA A 114 3.65 3.01 -11.73
C ALA A 114 3.25 2.55 -10.32
N LEU A 115 3.27 1.25 -10.05
CA LEU A 115 2.97 0.73 -8.72
C LEU A 115 3.99 1.22 -7.68
N ASP A 116 5.29 1.11 -7.97
CA ASP A 116 6.34 1.60 -7.07
C ASP A 116 6.25 3.12 -6.88
N TYR A 117 5.96 3.86 -7.95
CA TYR A 117 5.80 5.30 -7.92
C TYR A 117 4.68 5.75 -6.96
N PHE A 118 3.50 5.14 -7.07
CA PHE A 118 2.39 5.48 -6.18
C PHE A 118 2.59 4.96 -4.76
N LEU A 119 3.18 3.78 -4.61
CA LEU A 119 3.39 3.16 -3.29
C LEU A 119 4.50 3.84 -2.48
N TYR A 120 5.61 4.20 -3.13
CA TYR A 120 6.81 4.71 -2.46
C TYR A 120 7.15 6.17 -2.81
N GLY A 121 6.52 6.76 -3.82
CA GLY A 121 6.84 8.08 -4.35
C GLY A 121 8.06 8.11 -5.27
N SER A 122 8.59 6.94 -5.66
CA SER A 122 9.81 6.78 -6.45
C SER A 122 9.80 5.39 -7.08
N TYR A 123 10.68 5.13 -8.06
CA TYR A 123 10.88 3.81 -8.67
C TYR A 123 12.32 3.64 -9.15
N ALA A 124 12.72 2.38 -9.36
CA ALA A 124 14.05 2.03 -9.78
C ALA A 124 14.04 1.11 -11.02
N ILE A 125 15.00 1.34 -11.92
CA ILE A 125 15.16 0.59 -13.16
C ILE A 125 16.64 0.22 -13.31
N GLU A 126 16.90 -1.07 -13.42
CA GLU A 126 18.24 -1.58 -13.79
C GLU A 126 18.42 -1.44 -15.29
N ILE A 127 19.55 -0.88 -15.70
CA ILE A 127 19.92 -0.61 -17.07
C ILE A 127 21.22 -1.34 -17.40
N ILE A 128 21.19 -2.18 -18.42
CA ILE A 128 22.33 -2.96 -18.87
C ILE A 128 22.60 -2.69 -20.35
N LYS A 129 23.80 -2.26 -20.69
CA LYS A 129 24.23 -2.13 -22.08
C LYS A 129 24.47 -3.51 -22.68
N ASN A 130 23.75 -3.82 -23.74
CA ASN A 130 23.77 -5.14 -24.38
C ASN A 130 25.13 -5.48 -25.09
N LYS A 131 25.29 -6.72 -25.46
CA LYS A 131 26.52 -7.21 -26.14
C LYS A 131 26.76 -6.59 -27.51
N ASP A 132 25.74 -6.08 -28.16
CA ASP A 132 25.84 -5.32 -29.41
C ASP A 132 26.51 -3.95 -29.24
N ASN A 133 26.71 -3.53 -27.99
CA ASN A 133 27.24 -2.22 -27.58
C ASN A 133 26.45 -1.01 -28.11
N LYS A 134 25.22 -1.21 -28.55
CA LYS A 134 24.33 -0.18 -29.13
C LYS A 134 23.01 -0.04 -28.39
N THR A 135 22.48 -1.16 -27.91
CA THR A 135 21.18 -1.20 -27.26
C THR A 135 21.30 -1.43 -25.77
N PHE A 136 20.26 -1.05 -25.03
CA PHE A 136 20.14 -1.21 -23.59
C PHE A 136 18.92 -2.07 -23.25
N SER A 137 19.04 -2.89 -22.22
CA SER A 137 17.94 -3.61 -21.61
C SER A 137 17.55 -2.94 -20.30
N PHE A 138 16.25 -2.85 -20.03
CA PHE A 138 15.66 -2.18 -18.88
C PHE A 138 14.86 -3.20 -18.05
N TRP A 139 15.09 -3.22 -16.74
CA TRP A 139 14.45 -4.13 -15.81
C TRP A 139 13.90 -3.35 -14.61
N HIS A 140 12.66 -3.59 -14.24
CA HIS A 140 12.15 -3.06 -12.99
C HIS A 140 12.87 -3.68 -11.79
N VAL A 141 13.24 -2.85 -10.82
CA VAL A 141 13.80 -3.27 -9.53
C VAL A 141 12.86 -2.81 -8.43
N ASP A 142 12.33 -3.77 -7.66
CA ASP A 142 11.50 -3.52 -6.48
C ASP A 142 12.18 -2.50 -5.54
N LEU A 143 11.58 -1.33 -5.43
CA LEU A 143 12.17 -0.21 -4.71
C LEU A 143 12.35 -0.49 -3.20
N SER A 144 11.54 -1.38 -2.64
CA SER A 144 11.69 -1.81 -1.24
C SER A 144 13.06 -2.43 -0.95
N LYS A 145 13.69 -2.98 -1.99
CA LYS A 145 15.01 -3.61 -1.93
C LYS A 145 16.18 -2.67 -2.19
N VAL A 146 15.91 -1.41 -2.54
CA VAL A 146 16.93 -0.42 -2.87
C VAL A 146 17.19 0.52 -1.69
N ARG A 147 18.46 0.87 -1.47
CA ARG A 147 18.88 1.92 -0.54
C ARG A 147 19.89 2.82 -1.22
N TRP A 148 19.84 4.10 -0.86
CA TRP A 148 20.79 5.12 -1.34
C TRP A 148 22.11 5.03 -0.56
N THR A 149 23.22 5.31 -1.22
CA THR A 149 24.46 5.64 -0.52
C THR A 149 24.44 7.09 -0.05
N GLU A 150 25.41 7.48 0.77
CA GLU A 150 25.61 8.88 1.09
C GLU A 150 26.00 9.68 -0.16
N TYR A 151 25.77 11.00 -0.10
CA TYR A 151 26.26 11.91 -1.12
C TYR A 151 27.79 11.91 -1.16
N ASP A 152 28.33 12.03 -2.34
CA ASP A 152 29.77 12.28 -2.53
C ASP A 152 30.13 13.76 -2.27
N GLU A 153 31.40 14.11 -2.54
CA GLU A 153 31.91 15.48 -2.33
C GLU A 153 31.22 16.52 -3.23
N ASP A 154 30.67 16.09 -4.36
CA ASP A 154 29.94 16.92 -5.33
C ASP A 154 28.42 16.96 -5.04
N GLY A 155 27.96 16.35 -3.96
CA GLY A 155 26.55 16.28 -3.59
C GLY A 155 25.72 15.36 -4.47
N GLN A 156 26.34 14.33 -5.08
CA GLN A 156 25.67 13.36 -5.94
C GLN A 156 25.60 11.99 -5.27
N ILE A 157 24.54 11.23 -5.58
CA ILE A 157 24.43 9.82 -5.21
C ILE A 157 25.03 9.01 -6.38
N THR A 158 26.17 8.43 -6.16
CA THR A 158 26.91 7.70 -7.19
C THR A 158 26.61 6.21 -7.21
N LYS A 159 26.05 5.66 -6.12
CA LYS A 159 25.73 4.23 -6.00
C LYS A 159 24.42 4.00 -5.26
N TYR A 160 23.87 2.84 -5.52
CA TYR A 160 22.69 2.30 -4.80
C TYR A 160 23.01 0.91 -4.28
N ALA A 161 22.58 0.61 -3.07
CA ALA A 161 22.69 -0.70 -2.46
C ALA A 161 21.40 -1.49 -2.64
N ILE A 162 21.49 -2.75 -3.03
CA ILE A 162 20.34 -3.64 -3.22
C ILE A 162 20.54 -4.86 -2.32
N SER A 163 19.53 -5.20 -1.52
CA SER A 163 19.53 -6.41 -0.70
C SER A 163 18.17 -7.12 -0.79
N LYS A 164 18.23 -8.44 -0.75
CA LYS A 164 17.01 -9.28 -0.71
C LYS A 164 16.27 -9.15 0.63
N ASP A 165 17.02 -8.94 1.71
CA ASP A 165 16.46 -8.81 3.06
C ASP A 165 17.31 -7.85 3.91
N TRP A 166 16.75 -6.68 4.16
CA TRP A 166 17.38 -5.63 4.96
C TRP A 166 17.42 -5.93 6.46
N LYS A 167 16.66 -6.94 6.92
CA LYS A 167 16.67 -7.36 8.33
C LYS A 167 17.82 -8.32 8.64
N ASN A 168 18.31 -9.03 7.63
CA ASN A 168 19.36 -10.04 7.80
C ASN A 168 20.52 -9.85 6.82
N LEU A 169 21.27 -8.76 7.00
CA LEU A 169 22.37 -8.37 6.14
C LEU A 169 23.58 -9.31 6.19
N SER A 170 23.72 -10.09 7.26
CA SER A 170 24.79 -11.10 7.35
C SER A 170 24.59 -12.26 6.38
N GLN A 171 23.35 -12.62 6.09
CA GLN A 171 23.01 -13.67 5.11
C GLN A 171 22.73 -13.07 3.71
N ASN A 172 22.30 -11.80 3.66
CA ASN A 172 21.95 -11.09 2.45
C ASN A 172 22.74 -9.79 2.36
N PRO A 173 24.07 -9.86 2.14
CA PRO A 173 24.88 -8.65 2.04
C PRO A 173 24.44 -7.79 0.87
N PRO A 174 24.43 -6.45 0.99
CA PRO A 174 24.00 -5.59 -0.10
C PRO A 174 24.99 -5.64 -1.26
N ILE A 175 24.43 -5.64 -2.47
CA ILE A 175 25.16 -5.46 -3.71
C ILE A 175 25.06 -4.00 -4.11
N PHE A 176 26.17 -3.40 -4.54
CA PHE A 176 26.20 -2.00 -4.94
C PHE A 176 26.23 -1.90 -6.46
N LEU A 177 25.29 -1.14 -7.02
CA LEU A 177 25.26 -0.78 -8.42
C LEU A 177 25.59 0.71 -8.55
N ASP A 178 26.35 1.05 -9.60
CA ASP A 178 26.62 2.43 -9.94
C ASP A 178 25.33 3.12 -10.43
N ALA A 179 25.17 4.39 -10.08
CA ALA A 179 24.04 5.17 -10.53
C ALA A 179 24.12 5.41 -12.05
N PHE A 180 22.98 5.26 -12.73
CA PHE A 180 22.86 5.56 -14.15
C PHE A 180 22.51 7.03 -14.34
N ASP A 181 23.31 7.77 -15.12
CA ASP A 181 22.96 9.10 -15.59
C ASP A 181 22.49 9.02 -17.04
N MET A 182 21.21 9.31 -17.29
CA MET A 182 20.63 9.32 -18.64
C MET A 182 21.24 10.36 -19.58
N ARG A 183 22.04 11.30 -19.04
CA ARG A 183 22.69 12.36 -19.83
C ARG A 183 24.05 11.96 -20.38
N ASP A 184 24.68 10.93 -19.81
CA ASP A 184 26.03 10.51 -20.22
C ASP A 184 26.12 8.97 -20.43
N GLU A 185 25.66 8.53 -21.59
CA GLU A 185 25.70 7.12 -22.01
C GLU A 185 27.12 6.59 -22.27
N ASN A 186 28.13 7.47 -22.43
CA ASN A 186 29.50 7.08 -22.78
C ASN A 186 30.24 6.46 -21.59
N VAL A 187 29.83 6.71 -20.38
CA VAL A 187 30.41 6.15 -19.14
C VAL A 187 29.99 4.68 -18.93
N ILE A 188 28.96 4.21 -19.64
CA ILE A 188 28.32 2.91 -19.39
C ILE A 188 29.11 1.80 -20.07
N LYS A 189 29.59 0.87 -19.24
CA LYS A 189 30.31 -0.31 -19.69
C LYS A 189 29.36 -1.44 -20.10
N GLN A 190 29.72 -2.15 -21.19
CA GLN A 190 28.94 -3.28 -21.67
C GLN A 190 28.80 -4.40 -20.62
N GLY A 191 27.58 -4.91 -20.44
CA GLY A 191 27.30 -6.04 -19.59
C GLY A 191 27.36 -5.74 -18.08
N ILE A 192 27.60 -4.49 -17.68
CA ILE A 192 27.57 -4.07 -16.28
C ILE A 192 26.20 -3.46 -15.98
N PRO A 193 25.51 -3.89 -14.91
CA PRO A 193 24.26 -3.30 -14.49
C PRO A 193 24.49 -1.95 -13.80
N TYR A 194 23.66 -0.98 -14.16
CA TYR A 194 23.55 0.33 -13.53
C TYR A 194 22.13 0.50 -13.02
N LEU A 195 21.93 1.34 -12.00
CA LEU A 195 20.60 1.62 -11.49
C LEU A 195 20.21 3.08 -11.74
N TYR A 196 19.11 3.27 -12.46
CA TYR A 196 18.41 4.54 -12.54
C TYR A 196 17.33 4.59 -11.47
N VAL A 197 17.29 5.68 -10.69
CA VAL A 197 16.24 5.91 -9.69
C VAL A 197 15.57 7.24 -9.96
N TYR A 198 14.28 7.20 -10.24
CA TYR A 198 13.46 8.40 -10.32
C TYR A 198 13.21 8.94 -8.93
N ARG A 199 13.68 10.14 -8.63
CA ARG A 199 13.56 10.77 -7.33
C ARG A 199 12.99 12.18 -7.47
N PRO A 200 11.67 12.38 -7.35
CA PRO A 200 11.09 13.71 -7.33
C PRO A 200 11.46 14.47 -6.06
N TYR A 201 11.42 15.80 -6.13
CA TYR A 201 11.63 16.63 -4.96
C TYR A 201 10.57 16.35 -3.90
N SER A 202 11.01 16.14 -2.67
CA SER A 202 10.16 16.01 -1.49
C SER A 202 10.70 16.92 -0.37
N PRO A 203 9.91 17.86 0.16
CA PRO A 203 10.36 18.80 1.19
C PRO A 203 10.92 18.07 2.42
N THR A 204 11.99 18.59 2.99
CA THR A 204 12.69 18.05 4.19
C THR A 204 13.28 16.64 4.04
N MET A 205 13.26 16.07 2.81
CA MET A 205 13.82 14.75 2.53
C MET A 205 15.19 14.89 1.86
N ASP A 206 16.25 14.49 2.54
CA ASP A 206 17.61 14.57 2.00
C ASP A 206 17.88 13.45 0.99
N TYR A 207 17.48 12.21 1.29
CA TYR A 207 17.78 11.03 0.50
C TYR A 207 16.56 10.45 -0.20
N TYR A 208 15.53 10.12 0.57
CA TYR A 208 14.35 9.42 0.07
C TYR A 208 13.21 10.36 -0.30
N THR A 209 12.19 9.83 -0.91
CA THR A 209 10.96 10.54 -1.23
C THR A 209 9.84 10.15 -0.27
N SER A 210 8.77 10.91 -0.29
CA SER A 210 7.55 10.61 0.45
C SER A 210 6.43 10.40 -0.56
N PRO A 211 5.60 9.34 -0.42
CA PRO A 211 4.46 9.14 -1.29
C PRO A 211 3.41 10.25 -1.13
N SER A 212 2.62 10.48 -2.17
CA SER A 212 1.59 11.53 -2.19
C SER A 212 0.57 11.40 -1.06
N TYR A 213 0.22 10.18 -0.69
CA TYR A 213 -0.78 9.86 0.34
C TYR A 213 -0.26 9.89 1.79
N VAL A 214 0.97 10.35 2.03
CA VAL A 214 1.58 10.33 3.39
C VAL A 214 0.68 10.95 4.48
N ALA A 215 -0.14 11.94 4.11
CA ALA A 215 -1.09 12.57 5.01
C ALA A 215 -2.23 11.63 5.49
N ALA A 216 -2.52 10.56 4.73
CA ALA A 216 -3.55 9.58 5.06
C ALA A 216 -3.05 8.43 5.94
N ILE A 217 -1.76 8.27 6.19
CA ILE A 217 -1.19 7.10 6.90
C ILE A 217 -1.96 6.80 8.20
N LYS A 218 -2.30 7.82 8.98
CA LYS A 218 -3.06 7.63 10.23
C LYS A 218 -4.50 7.16 9.98
N ALA A 219 -5.14 7.61 8.90
CA ALA A 219 -6.49 7.17 8.56
C ALA A 219 -6.48 5.72 8.04
N ILE A 220 -5.46 5.35 7.26
CA ILE A 220 -5.21 3.99 6.78
C ILE A 220 -4.97 3.04 7.96
N GLN A 221 -4.12 3.42 8.90
CA GLN A 221 -3.88 2.64 10.13
C GLN A 221 -5.17 2.47 10.96
N ALA A 222 -5.98 3.54 11.07
CA ALA A 222 -7.25 3.47 11.77
C ALA A 222 -8.24 2.52 11.07
N GLU A 223 -8.32 2.52 9.73
CA GLU A 223 -9.13 1.55 8.97
C GLU A 223 -8.69 0.11 9.26
N ILE A 224 -7.38 -0.17 9.22
CA ILE A 224 -6.83 -1.49 9.54
C ILE A 224 -7.21 -1.92 10.96
N GLU A 225 -7.11 -1.04 11.94
CA GLU A 225 -7.48 -1.36 13.32
C GLU A 225 -9.01 -1.57 13.47
N TYR A 226 -9.86 -0.88 12.68
CA TYR A 226 -11.30 -1.18 12.64
C TYR A 226 -11.57 -2.57 12.09
N ILE A 227 -10.93 -2.96 11.00
CA ILE A 227 -11.06 -4.30 10.42
C ILE A 227 -10.60 -5.36 11.42
N ASN A 228 -9.49 -5.14 12.09
CA ASN A 228 -8.97 -6.03 13.13
C ASN A 228 -9.93 -6.14 14.33
N TYR A 229 -10.57 -5.04 14.71
CA TYR A 229 -11.57 -5.02 15.77
C TYR A 229 -12.81 -5.84 15.37
N ASP A 230 -13.34 -5.62 14.16
CA ASP A 230 -14.50 -6.35 13.64
C ASP A 230 -14.22 -7.84 13.54
N LEU A 231 -13.04 -8.21 13.04
CA LEU A 231 -12.59 -9.60 12.98
C LEU A 231 -12.55 -10.23 14.37
N LYS A 232 -11.90 -9.56 15.33
CA LYS A 232 -11.83 -10.04 16.72
C LYS A 232 -13.19 -10.13 17.38
N THR A 233 -14.07 -9.17 17.10
CA THR A 233 -15.45 -9.17 17.61
C THR A 233 -16.24 -10.34 17.03
N THR A 234 -16.06 -10.63 15.74
CA THR A 234 -16.74 -11.73 15.06
C THR A 234 -16.21 -13.10 15.51
N VAL A 235 -14.87 -13.26 15.57
CA VAL A 235 -14.24 -14.55 15.90
C VAL A 235 -14.35 -14.89 17.38
N ASN A 236 -14.19 -13.91 18.27
CA ASN A 236 -14.13 -14.15 19.71
C ASN A 236 -15.43 -13.78 20.44
N ASN A 237 -16.48 -13.28 19.74
CA ASN A 237 -17.67 -12.71 20.37
C ASN A 237 -17.30 -11.82 21.56
N PHE A 238 -16.51 -10.80 21.34
CA PHE A 238 -15.79 -10.01 22.34
C PHE A 238 -16.69 -9.24 23.32
N ILE A 239 -17.99 -9.21 23.10
CA ILE A 239 -18.95 -8.80 24.11
C ILE A 239 -19.38 -10.08 24.80
N PRO A 240 -18.89 -10.37 26.03
CA PRO A 240 -19.38 -11.51 26.76
C PRO A 240 -20.89 -11.37 26.86
N ALA A 241 -21.62 -12.46 26.57
CA ALA A 241 -23.09 -12.45 26.67
C ALA A 241 -23.56 -12.05 28.07
N GLY A 242 -22.71 -12.22 29.07
CA GLY A 242 -22.95 -11.87 30.44
C GLY A 242 -21.85 -12.35 31.38
N MET A 243 -22.05 -12.11 32.64
CA MET A 243 -21.21 -12.60 33.72
C MET A 243 -21.96 -13.72 34.48
N LEU A 244 -21.33 -14.90 34.52
CA LEU A 244 -21.79 -16.01 35.36
C LEU A 244 -21.15 -15.92 36.75
N ILE A 245 -21.95 -15.62 37.75
CA ILE A 245 -21.49 -15.52 39.14
C ILE A 245 -21.77 -16.85 39.86
N LEU A 246 -20.70 -17.49 40.26
CA LEU A 246 -20.74 -18.79 40.96
C LEU A 246 -20.40 -18.63 42.44
N ASN A 247 -20.79 -19.63 43.25
CA ASN A 247 -20.40 -19.64 44.64
C ASN A 247 -18.90 -19.88 44.81
N GLN A 248 -18.37 -19.52 45.97
CA GLN A 248 -16.99 -19.77 46.34
C GLN A 248 -16.69 -21.26 46.30
N VAL A 249 -15.54 -21.60 45.76
CA VAL A 249 -14.99 -22.95 45.70
C VAL A 249 -13.74 -22.98 46.57
N GLU A 250 -13.59 -24.01 47.38
CA GLU A 250 -12.53 -24.07 48.39
C GLU A 250 -11.14 -24.36 47.79
N THR A 251 -11.09 -25.02 46.64
CA THR A 251 -9.80 -25.43 46.04
C THR A 251 -9.61 -24.83 44.64
N ASP A 252 -8.38 -24.45 44.32
CA ASP A 252 -8.04 -23.91 42.98
C ASP A 252 -8.20 -25.01 41.89
N GLU A 253 -8.10 -26.29 42.23
CA GLU A 253 -8.32 -27.40 41.30
C GLU A 253 -9.79 -27.50 40.85
N GLU A 254 -10.72 -27.36 41.79
CA GLU A 254 -12.16 -27.35 41.49
C GLU A 254 -12.54 -26.09 40.68
N ARG A 255 -11.97 -24.95 41.05
CA ARG A 255 -12.15 -23.72 40.31
C ARG A 255 -11.73 -23.87 38.84
N ASN A 256 -10.56 -24.45 38.59
CA ASN A 256 -10.05 -24.72 37.25
C ASN A 256 -10.92 -25.72 36.48
N LYS A 257 -11.44 -26.76 37.11
CA LYS A 257 -12.39 -27.71 36.51
C LYS A 257 -13.68 -27.01 36.08
N ILE A 258 -14.24 -26.14 36.93
CA ILE A 258 -15.44 -25.40 36.62
C ILE A 258 -15.18 -24.45 35.44
N ILE A 259 -14.06 -23.72 35.44
CA ILE A 259 -13.68 -22.84 34.34
C ILE A 259 -13.54 -23.64 33.03
N GLN A 260 -12.86 -24.79 33.05
CA GLN A 260 -12.74 -25.66 31.87
C GLN A 260 -14.10 -26.19 31.39
N ASN A 261 -14.99 -26.60 32.30
CA ASN A 261 -16.33 -27.02 31.92
C ASN A 261 -17.14 -25.91 31.28
N VAL A 262 -17.09 -24.70 31.85
CA VAL A 262 -17.73 -23.52 31.25
C VAL A 262 -17.11 -23.19 29.89
N GLN A 263 -15.79 -23.21 29.78
CA GLN A 263 -15.13 -23.02 28.48
C GLN A 263 -15.59 -24.07 27.46
N ASN A 264 -15.63 -25.33 27.81
CA ASN A 264 -16.05 -26.43 26.91
C ASN A 264 -17.53 -26.31 26.50
N MET A 265 -18.39 -25.77 27.36
CA MET A 265 -19.81 -25.55 27.05
C MET A 265 -20.03 -24.38 26.09
N PHE A 266 -19.16 -23.41 26.10
CA PHE A 266 -19.29 -22.16 25.33
C PHE A 266 -18.27 -22.00 24.17
N THR A 267 -17.29 -22.93 24.03
CA THR A 267 -16.31 -22.96 22.93
C THR A 267 -16.68 -24.03 21.89
N GLY A 268 -17.62 -23.72 21.04
CA GLY A 268 -17.92 -24.48 19.84
C GLY A 268 -18.38 -23.53 18.76
N SER A 269 -18.17 -23.85 17.48
CA SER A 269 -18.53 -22.98 16.34
C SER A 269 -20.03 -22.60 16.29
N GLU A 270 -20.87 -23.28 17.05
CA GLU A 270 -22.31 -22.99 17.18
C GLU A 270 -22.65 -22.25 18.49
N ASN A 271 -21.73 -22.14 19.47
CA ASN A 271 -21.97 -21.55 20.79
C ASN A 271 -20.98 -20.41 21.09
N ALA A 272 -20.81 -19.51 20.16
CA ALA A 272 -19.75 -18.51 20.16
C ALA A 272 -19.97 -17.30 21.09
N ASN A 273 -20.65 -17.45 22.21
CA ASN A 273 -20.82 -16.38 23.20
C ASN A 273 -19.83 -16.55 24.36
N SER A 274 -18.82 -15.67 24.44
CA SER A 274 -17.93 -15.64 25.60
C SER A 274 -18.71 -15.24 26.87
N VAL A 275 -18.48 -15.94 27.98
CA VAL A 275 -19.09 -15.65 29.28
C VAL A 275 -17.97 -15.38 30.28
N MET A 276 -18.06 -14.26 30.99
CA MET A 276 -17.17 -13.99 32.13
C MET A 276 -17.61 -14.85 33.33
N VAL A 277 -16.66 -15.53 33.93
CA VAL A 277 -16.92 -16.34 35.16
C VAL A 277 -16.33 -15.59 36.35
N SER A 278 -17.15 -15.32 37.35
CA SER A 278 -16.73 -14.71 38.61
C SER A 278 -17.14 -15.62 39.78
N PHE A 279 -16.31 -15.68 40.81
CA PHE A 279 -16.61 -16.40 42.04
C PHE A 279 -16.86 -15.41 43.18
N ARG A 280 -17.92 -15.66 43.98
CA ARG A 280 -18.23 -14.85 45.14
C ARG A 280 -17.19 -15.07 46.23
N SER A 281 -16.91 -14.05 47.01
CA SER A 281 -16.00 -14.13 48.15
C SER A 281 -16.65 -14.53 49.48
N ASN A 282 -18.00 -14.62 49.54
CA ASN A 282 -18.76 -14.94 50.75
C ASN A 282 -19.36 -16.36 50.69
N VAL A 283 -19.38 -17.03 51.83
CA VAL A 283 -19.79 -18.42 52.04
C VAL A 283 -21.32 -18.61 52.03
N GLU A 284 -22.13 -17.60 51.79
CA GLU A 284 -23.58 -17.76 51.70
C GLU A 284 -23.94 -18.54 50.42
N GLU A 285 -24.63 -19.67 50.57
CA GLU A 285 -25.18 -20.47 49.49
C GLU A 285 -26.29 -19.69 48.77
N THR A 286 -25.92 -18.93 47.79
CA THR A 286 -26.84 -18.29 46.86
C THR A 286 -26.82 -19.01 45.52
N LYS A 287 -27.95 -19.02 44.80
CA LYS A 287 -28.05 -19.64 43.49
C LYS A 287 -27.05 -18.97 42.52
N PRO A 288 -26.44 -19.75 41.60
CA PRO A 288 -25.68 -19.16 40.50
C PRO A 288 -26.51 -18.10 39.79
N GLU A 289 -25.88 -16.97 39.47
CA GLU A 289 -26.54 -15.82 38.85
C GLU A 289 -25.90 -15.51 37.53
N PHE A 290 -26.68 -15.32 36.47
CA PHE A 290 -26.21 -14.86 35.18
C PHE A 290 -26.65 -13.42 34.98
N VAL A 291 -25.69 -12.51 34.86
CA VAL A 291 -25.93 -11.08 34.60
C VAL A 291 -25.64 -10.82 33.13
N PRO A 292 -26.66 -10.65 32.27
CA PRO A 292 -26.45 -10.38 30.86
C PRO A 292 -25.85 -8.98 30.68
N PHE A 293 -24.86 -8.84 29.79
CA PHE A 293 -24.37 -7.54 29.36
C PHE A 293 -25.23 -7.05 28.18
N GLN A 294 -25.79 -5.86 28.32
CA GLN A 294 -26.49 -5.23 27.20
C GLN A 294 -25.49 -4.64 26.24
N ALA A 295 -25.46 -5.11 25.01
CA ALA A 295 -24.72 -4.46 23.93
C ALA A 295 -25.30 -3.06 23.71
N SER A 296 -24.50 -2.03 23.94
CA SER A 296 -24.91 -0.65 23.68
C SER A 296 -25.02 -0.43 22.18
N GLN A 297 -26.23 -0.44 21.63
CA GLN A 297 -26.49 -0.14 20.20
C GLN A 297 -25.94 1.24 19.76
N GLY A 298 -25.74 2.16 20.70
CA GLY A 298 -25.15 3.47 20.43
C GLY A 298 -23.71 3.44 19.95
N ASN A 299 -22.94 2.40 20.31
CA ASN A 299 -21.54 2.31 19.91
C ASN A 299 -21.35 1.88 18.45
N VAL A 300 -22.22 1.04 17.90
CA VAL A 300 -22.10 0.54 16.50
C VAL A 300 -22.17 1.71 15.51
N ASN A 301 -23.16 2.60 15.65
CA ASN A 301 -23.32 3.76 14.77
C ASN A 301 -22.13 4.74 14.84
N LEU A 302 -21.47 4.85 16.01
CA LEU A 302 -20.28 5.68 16.16
C LEU A 302 -19.08 5.11 15.41
N TYR A 303 -18.91 3.79 15.44
CA TYR A 303 -17.81 3.11 14.72
C TYR A 303 -18.00 3.19 13.21
N ASP A 304 -19.19 2.93 12.67
CA ASP A 304 -19.50 3.05 11.26
C ASP A 304 -19.25 4.46 10.74
N SER A 305 -19.71 5.47 11.47
CA SER A 305 -19.49 6.88 11.13
C SER A 305 -18.00 7.25 11.17
N ALA A 306 -17.22 6.67 12.09
CA ALA A 306 -15.80 6.91 12.19
C ALA A 306 -15.04 6.23 11.04
N ASN A 307 -15.41 5.01 10.66
CA ASN A 307 -14.82 4.31 9.53
C ASN A 307 -15.10 5.05 8.21
N GLN A 308 -16.34 5.50 7.99
CA GLN A 308 -16.67 6.30 6.81
C GLN A 308 -15.85 7.60 6.73
N ARG A 309 -15.59 8.27 7.86
CA ARG A 309 -14.70 9.45 7.88
C ARG A 309 -13.26 9.11 7.51
N ASN A 310 -12.76 7.93 7.89
CA ASN A 310 -11.41 7.49 7.52
C ASN A 310 -11.33 7.19 6.01
N ILE A 311 -12.32 6.50 5.45
CA ILE A 311 -12.42 6.28 4.00
C ILE A 311 -12.36 7.61 3.24
N ASN A 312 -13.18 8.59 3.64
CA ASN A 312 -13.19 9.91 3.00
C ASN A 312 -11.84 10.65 3.11
N ARG A 313 -11.11 10.48 4.22
CA ARG A 313 -9.76 11.05 4.40
C ARG A 313 -8.73 10.36 3.50
N ILE A 314 -8.83 9.06 3.32
CA ILE A 314 -7.98 8.29 2.42
C ILE A 314 -8.21 8.76 0.97
N LEU A 315 -9.47 8.81 0.53
CA LEU A 315 -9.84 9.32 -0.80
C LEU A 315 -9.33 10.76 -1.04
N ALA A 316 -9.51 11.63 -0.05
CA ALA A 316 -9.05 13.01 -0.16
C ALA A 316 -7.52 13.12 -0.26
N ALA A 317 -6.75 12.30 0.46
CA ALA A 317 -5.30 12.30 0.38
C ALA A 317 -4.78 11.72 -0.95
N HIS A 318 -5.48 10.75 -1.54
CA HIS A 318 -5.25 10.25 -2.90
C HIS A 318 -5.83 11.17 -3.99
N GLN A 319 -6.49 12.27 -3.60
CA GLN A 319 -7.14 13.21 -4.52
C GLN A 319 -8.13 12.53 -5.48
N ILE A 320 -8.80 11.47 -5.03
CA ILE A 320 -9.83 10.76 -5.79
C ILE A 320 -11.17 11.45 -5.55
N PRO A 321 -11.78 12.07 -6.58
CA PRO A 321 -12.94 12.92 -6.39
C PRO A 321 -14.25 12.17 -6.13
N ASN A 322 -14.33 10.88 -6.50
CA ASN A 322 -15.52 10.06 -6.32
C ASN A 322 -15.13 8.62 -5.95
N ALA A 323 -15.76 8.08 -4.90
CA ALA A 323 -15.52 6.73 -4.41
C ALA A 323 -15.89 5.63 -5.45
N SER A 324 -16.79 5.92 -6.37
CA SER A 324 -17.16 4.99 -7.44
C SER A 324 -16.00 4.68 -8.40
N LEU A 325 -14.99 5.56 -8.51
CA LEU A 325 -13.78 5.31 -9.31
C LEU A 325 -12.93 4.14 -8.76
N ILE A 326 -13.04 3.87 -7.47
CA ILE A 326 -12.38 2.73 -6.81
C ILE A 326 -13.32 1.54 -6.57
N GLY A 327 -14.48 1.52 -7.24
CA GLY A 327 -15.45 0.44 -7.13
C GLY A 327 -16.33 0.47 -5.89
N MET A 328 -16.32 1.56 -5.10
CA MET A 328 -17.22 1.72 -3.96
C MET A 328 -18.55 2.32 -4.43
N PRO A 329 -19.71 1.80 -3.97
CA PRO A 329 -21.00 2.39 -4.31
C PRO A 329 -21.11 3.81 -3.74
N ASP A 330 -21.75 4.71 -4.48
CA ASP A 330 -22.08 6.03 -3.95
C ASP A 330 -23.04 5.89 -2.75
N VAL A 331 -22.87 6.74 -1.75
CA VAL A 331 -23.63 6.72 -0.49
C VAL A 331 -25.14 6.82 -0.69
N ASN A 332 -25.58 7.28 -1.87
CA ASN A 332 -27.00 7.43 -2.24
C ASN A 332 -27.60 6.22 -2.97
N GLY A 333 -26.89 5.11 -3.16
CA GLY A 333 -27.46 3.83 -3.56
C GLY A 333 -27.98 3.73 -5.00
N THR A 334 -27.66 4.67 -5.87
CA THR A 334 -27.96 4.56 -7.30
C THR A 334 -26.89 3.69 -7.98
N GLY A 335 -27.31 2.55 -8.56
CA GLY A 335 -26.39 1.57 -9.15
C GLY A 335 -25.55 2.14 -10.31
N PHE A 336 -24.44 1.48 -10.60
CA PHE A 336 -23.44 1.87 -11.60
C PHE A 336 -23.98 2.19 -13.01
N ALA A 337 -25.11 1.63 -13.41
CA ALA A 337 -25.64 1.74 -14.77
C ALA A 337 -26.20 3.13 -15.16
N SER A 338 -26.53 3.99 -14.19
CA SER A 338 -27.01 5.37 -14.46
C SER A 338 -25.94 6.43 -14.27
N GLU A 339 -24.67 6.05 -14.04
CA GLU A 339 -23.59 6.93 -13.58
C GLU A 339 -22.33 6.94 -14.47
N ALA A 340 -22.36 6.31 -15.66
CA ALA A 340 -21.21 6.30 -16.56
C ALA A 340 -20.70 7.73 -16.86
N ASP A 341 -21.61 8.66 -17.12
CA ASP A 341 -21.27 10.08 -17.37
C ASP A 341 -20.63 10.74 -16.14
N LYS A 342 -21.11 10.40 -14.94
CA LYS A 342 -20.53 10.94 -13.68
C LYS A 342 -19.14 10.37 -13.42
N LEU A 343 -18.93 9.08 -13.73
CA LEU A 343 -17.62 8.44 -13.61
C LEU A 343 -16.62 9.05 -14.60
N GLU A 344 -17.05 9.29 -15.83
CA GLU A 344 -16.21 9.97 -16.84
C GLU A 344 -15.82 11.37 -16.39
N VAL A 345 -16.78 12.17 -15.91
CA VAL A 345 -16.51 13.52 -15.38
C VAL A 345 -15.56 13.45 -14.18
N ALA A 346 -15.76 12.52 -13.26
CA ALA A 346 -14.90 12.34 -12.11
C ALA A 346 -13.47 11.90 -12.51
N TYR A 347 -13.34 11.02 -13.48
CA TYR A 347 -12.05 10.60 -14.04
C TYR A 347 -11.35 11.75 -14.76
N ASN A 348 -12.07 12.52 -15.57
CA ASN A 348 -11.53 13.68 -16.25
C ASN A 348 -11.06 14.76 -15.26
N LEU A 349 -11.80 14.96 -14.16
CA LEU A 349 -11.39 15.85 -13.08
C LEU A 349 -10.10 15.35 -12.41
N TRP A 350 -10.01 14.05 -12.07
CA TRP A 350 -8.80 13.46 -11.52
C TRP A 350 -7.60 13.60 -12.46
N ASN A 351 -7.79 13.33 -13.77
CA ASN A 351 -6.74 13.54 -14.78
C ASN A 351 -6.24 14.98 -14.81
N LEU A 352 -7.16 15.96 -14.77
CA LEU A 352 -6.81 17.37 -14.81
C LEU A 352 -6.03 17.80 -13.56
N LEU A 353 -6.41 17.31 -12.40
CA LEU A 353 -5.81 17.72 -11.12
C LEU A 353 -4.46 17.05 -10.86
N THR A 354 -4.35 15.74 -11.15
CA THR A 354 -3.18 14.92 -10.74
C THR A 354 -2.71 13.94 -11.80
N GLY A 355 -3.63 13.25 -12.48
CA GLY A 355 -3.32 12.11 -13.34
C GLY A 355 -2.35 12.44 -14.46
N ASN A 356 -2.52 13.60 -15.12
CA ASN A 356 -1.62 14.04 -16.19
C ASN A 356 -0.21 14.26 -15.69
N TYR A 357 -0.04 14.91 -14.52
CA TYR A 357 1.28 15.12 -13.93
C TYR A 357 1.99 13.79 -13.64
N HIS A 358 1.29 12.83 -13.02
CA HIS A 358 1.87 11.53 -12.72
C HIS A 358 2.22 10.74 -13.98
N ARG A 359 1.37 10.83 -15.00
CA ARG A 359 1.61 10.25 -16.33
C ARG A 359 2.88 10.80 -16.95
N ASP A 360 3.04 12.12 -16.97
CA ASP A 360 4.21 12.79 -17.56
C ASP A 360 5.51 12.37 -16.86
N CYS A 361 5.49 12.21 -15.51
CA CYS A 361 6.65 11.74 -14.75
C CYS A 361 7.11 10.34 -15.18
N ILE A 362 6.17 9.43 -15.46
CA ILE A 362 6.46 8.04 -15.83
C ILE A 362 6.79 7.94 -17.33
N VAL A 363 5.96 8.54 -18.20
CA VAL A 363 6.12 8.53 -19.65
C VAL A 363 7.45 9.17 -20.05
N GLY A 364 7.85 10.26 -19.40
CA GLY A 364 9.12 10.93 -19.67
C GLY A 364 10.33 10.02 -19.47
N THR A 365 10.29 9.10 -18.50
CA THR A 365 11.35 8.11 -18.29
C THR A 365 11.36 7.06 -19.40
N ILE A 366 10.20 6.54 -19.80
CA ILE A 366 10.10 5.57 -20.90
C ILE A 366 10.58 6.19 -22.22
N ASN A 367 10.21 7.43 -22.51
CA ASN A 367 10.69 8.16 -23.67
C ASN A 367 12.21 8.34 -23.67
N SER A 368 12.80 8.52 -22.49
CA SER A 368 14.26 8.57 -22.35
C SER A 368 14.92 7.21 -22.64
N MET A 369 14.29 6.10 -22.25
CA MET A 369 14.75 4.74 -22.59
C MET A 369 14.65 4.47 -24.10
N PHE A 370 13.59 4.94 -24.76
CA PHE A 370 13.48 4.83 -26.22
C PHE A 370 14.63 5.56 -26.91
N ARG A 371 14.91 6.79 -26.49
CA ARG A 371 16.03 7.58 -27.02
C ARG A 371 17.39 6.92 -26.81
N LEU A 372 17.63 6.28 -25.65
CA LEU A 372 18.84 5.51 -25.38
C LEU A 372 19.02 4.34 -26.37
N ASN A 373 17.94 3.75 -26.84
CA ASN A 373 17.95 2.67 -27.85
C ASN A 373 17.89 3.21 -29.30
N GLY A 374 18.04 4.52 -29.50
CA GLY A 374 18.00 5.14 -30.82
C GLY A 374 16.60 5.14 -31.45
N VAL A 375 15.56 4.98 -30.64
CA VAL A 375 14.16 5.02 -31.08
C VAL A 375 13.61 6.42 -30.84
N ASP A 376 13.34 7.14 -31.92
CA ASP A 376 12.80 8.50 -31.89
C ASP A 376 11.25 8.48 -32.00
N VAL A 377 10.63 7.80 -31.02
CA VAL A 377 9.17 7.70 -30.91
C VAL A 377 8.76 8.07 -29.48
N GLU A 378 7.71 8.84 -29.33
CA GLU A 378 7.13 9.12 -28.03
C GLU A 378 6.09 8.07 -27.65
N LEU A 379 6.05 7.73 -26.37
CA LEU A 379 5.09 6.77 -25.81
C LEU A 379 3.68 7.34 -25.91
N VAL A 380 2.80 6.60 -26.58
CA VAL A 380 1.37 6.89 -26.68
C VAL A 380 0.61 5.89 -25.84
N LEU A 381 -0.22 6.36 -24.93
CA LEU A 381 -1.10 5.53 -24.09
C LEU A 381 -2.54 5.59 -24.61
N LYS A 382 -3.21 4.44 -24.64
CA LYS A 382 -4.64 4.34 -24.94
C LYS A 382 -5.44 5.01 -23.82
N PRO A 383 -6.38 5.93 -24.14
CA PRO A 383 -7.24 6.50 -23.11
C PRO A 383 -8.14 5.44 -22.49
N LEU A 384 -8.48 5.60 -21.20
CA LEU A 384 -9.60 4.86 -20.62
C LEU A 384 -10.90 5.38 -21.25
N ARG A 385 -11.71 4.46 -21.76
CA ARG A 385 -13.04 4.77 -22.30
C ARG A 385 -14.09 4.18 -21.37
N PHE A 386 -15.08 4.98 -21.02
CA PHE A 386 -16.28 4.57 -20.32
C PHE A 386 -17.34 4.37 -21.42
N SER A 387 -17.73 3.11 -21.73
CA SER A 387 -18.79 2.87 -22.72
C SER A 387 -20.11 3.34 -22.13
N THR A 388 -20.68 4.39 -22.73
CA THR A 388 -22.08 4.76 -22.50
C THR A 388 -22.97 3.90 -23.38
N SER A 389 -24.21 3.63 -22.96
CA SER A 389 -25.19 2.87 -23.72
C SER A 389 -25.54 3.49 -25.10
N GLN A 390 -25.03 4.66 -25.41
CA GLN A 390 -25.17 5.31 -26.73
C GLN A 390 -24.15 4.82 -27.76
N ASP A 391 -23.01 4.25 -27.34
CA ASP A 391 -21.99 3.73 -28.27
C ASP A 391 -22.38 2.38 -28.89
N SER A 392 -23.32 1.66 -28.28
CA SER A 392 -23.83 0.39 -28.84
C SER A 392 -24.80 0.57 -30.03
N ASP A 393 -25.41 1.75 -30.18
CA ASP A 393 -26.35 2.01 -31.28
C ASP A 393 -25.65 2.48 -32.57
N ASN A 394 -24.42 3.00 -32.49
CA ASN A 394 -23.65 3.43 -33.68
C ASN A 394 -22.80 2.30 -34.30
N GLY A 395 -22.60 1.19 -33.62
CA GLY A 395 -21.85 0.03 -34.12
C GLY A 395 -22.67 -0.90 -35.02
N GLU A 396 -23.98 -1.01 -34.79
CA GLU A 396 -24.86 -1.84 -35.60
C GLU A 396 -25.37 -1.16 -36.89
N SER A 397 -25.25 0.16 -37.01
CA SER A 397 -25.69 0.89 -38.20
C SER A 397 -24.66 0.89 -39.34
N ALA A 398 -23.38 0.61 -39.05
CA ALA A 398 -22.33 0.56 -40.08
C ALA A 398 -22.27 -0.78 -40.83
N ASP A 399 -22.68 -1.86 -40.19
CA ASP A 399 -22.67 -3.22 -40.80
C ASP A 399 -23.94 -3.52 -41.65
N LYS A 400 -25.02 -2.72 -41.47
CA LYS A 400 -26.25 -2.90 -42.28
C LYS A 400 -26.25 -2.07 -43.57
N GLN A 401 -25.31 -1.15 -43.77
CA GLN A 401 -25.20 -0.38 -45.01
C GLN A 401 -24.29 -1.02 -46.07
N GLN A 402 -23.52 -2.05 -45.74
CA GLN A 402 -22.68 -2.78 -46.70
C GLN A 402 -23.41 -3.97 -47.39
N ASP A 403 -24.52 -4.49 -46.81
CA ASP A 403 -25.26 -5.63 -47.39
C ASP A 403 -26.37 -5.22 -48.34
N THR A 404 -26.76 -3.92 -48.43
CA THR A 404 -27.81 -3.44 -49.34
C THR A 404 -27.30 -2.97 -50.71
N ASP A 405 -25.96 -2.78 -50.86
CA ASP A 405 -25.40 -2.37 -52.15
C ASP A 405 -24.97 -3.54 -53.07
N VAL A 406 -24.99 -4.78 -52.57
CA VAL A 406 -24.63 -5.97 -53.39
C VAL A 406 -25.83 -6.54 -54.15
N ASP A 407 -27.06 -6.41 -53.61
CA ASP A 407 -28.26 -6.92 -54.25
C ASP A 407 -28.81 -6.03 -55.37
N ASN A 408 -28.31 -4.82 -55.56
CA ASN A 408 -28.78 -3.91 -56.65
C ASN A 408 -27.92 -3.97 -57.93
N ILE A 409 -26.89 -4.81 -57.99
CA ILE A 409 -26.03 -4.94 -59.18
C ILE A 409 -26.43 -6.17 -60.07
N GLU A 410 -27.16 -7.15 -59.54
CA GLU A 410 -27.56 -8.34 -60.33
C GLU A 410 -28.85 -8.16 -61.12
N GLU A 411 -29.65 -7.13 -60.89
CA GLU A 411 -30.93 -6.89 -61.58
C GLU A 411 -30.83 -6.02 -62.86
N LYS A 412 -29.64 -5.65 -63.33
CA LYS A 412 -29.43 -4.79 -64.52
C LYS A 412 -28.64 -5.42 -65.67
N VAL A 413 -28.55 -6.76 -65.72
CA VAL A 413 -27.85 -7.48 -66.81
C VAL A 413 -28.78 -8.41 -67.60
N GLU A 414 -30.10 -8.41 -67.31
CA GLU A 414 -31.11 -9.12 -68.20
C GLU A 414 -32.18 -8.13 -68.66
N GLU A 415 -31.84 -7.23 -69.61
CA GLU A 415 -32.69 -6.66 -70.63
C GLU A 415 -31.91 -6.26 -71.88
#